data_013d0c3bc1f6866491111b7aa207c3dc
#
_entry.id   013d0c3bc1f6866491111b7aa207c3dc
#
_cell.length_a   1.000
_cell.length_b   1.000
_cell.length_c   1.000
_cell.angle_alpha   90.00
_cell.angle_beta   90.00
_cell.angle_gamma   90.00
#
_symmetry.space_group_name_H-M   'P 1'
#
loop_
_entity.id
_entity.type
_entity.pdbx_description
1 polymer ?
#
loop_
_entity_poly.entity_id
_entity_poly.type
_entity_poly.pdbx_seq_one_letter_code
_entity_poly.pdbx_strand_id
1 'polypeptide(L)'
;MNDEQEAGGERNSYGCSAADYDIHSYKYNRVLFHNMMGFMDLCLEIDVISKKAIIMYCGTRTDLTGKQYDFDVFMDNIAENHIYSQDYRFFKWQMEINNLKRLRQETEFQVHIIGESGLPEAMRVILTPLSDKDGNIKCIYMSAKNIEADIQRERLMEKEKNAIFAAMSNTYLCIVYANLTLNRCELFANAVVDAVLPRRTEYDKLYEYIYNKVDADYRGKFEKYFCTAAVKKHFSESGEPIVLELPQLLSDGQHWTELRAAIVSHASDELVIIIFISLIDDRRQSE
;
A
#
# COMPACT_ATOMS: atom_id res chain seq x y z
N MET A 1 -58.04 -58.53 25.60
CA MET A 1 -58.89 -57.37 25.88
C MET A 1 -57.96 -56.22 26.08
N ASN A 2 -58.17 -55.30 25.25
CA ASN A 2 -57.61 -53.92 25.19
C ASN A 2 -56.17 -53.78 24.68
N ASP A 3 -56.19 -53.40 23.43
CA ASP A 3 -55.20 -52.69 22.68
C ASP A 3 -54.93 -51.27 23.26
N GLU A 4 -53.73 -50.91 23.29
CA GLU A 4 -53.39 -49.52 23.13
C GLU A 4 -52.08 -49.38 22.35
N GLN A 5 -52.25 -48.88 21.15
CA GLN A 5 -51.18 -48.42 20.27
C GLN A 5 -50.53 -47.15 20.83
N GLU A 6 -49.26 -47.20 21.14
CA GLU A 6 -48.47 -45.98 21.29
C GLU A 6 -47.72 -45.74 20.01
N ALA A 7 -48.11 -44.66 19.35
CA ALA A 7 -47.40 -44.05 18.25
C ALA A 7 -46.18 -43.34 18.78
N GLY A 8 -45.00 -43.91 18.53
CA GLY A 8 -43.71 -43.28 18.80
C GLY A 8 -43.47 -42.14 17.84
N GLY A 9 -43.70 -40.93 18.29
CA GLY A 9 -43.25 -39.72 17.61
C GLY A 9 -41.78 -39.48 17.86
N GLU A 10 -40.94 -39.71 16.89
CA GLU A 10 -39.56 -39.23 16.89
C GLU A 10 -39.54 -37.70 16.94
N ARG A 11 -39.17 -37.15 18.07
CA ARG A 11 -38.83 -35.74 18.19
C ARG A 11 -37.43 -35.55 17.68
N ASN A 12 -37.31 -35.08 16.44
CA ASN A 12 -36.09 -34.48 15.95
C ASN A 12 -35.80 -33.19 16.76
N SER A 13 -34.86 -33.31 17.69
CA SER A 13 -34.38 -32.22 18.54
C SER A 13 -33.25 -31.44 17.87
N TYR A 14 -33.49 -30.80 16.76
CA TYR A 14 -32.65 -29.71 16.27
C TYR A 14 -33.50 -28.76 15.42
N GLY A 15 -34.47 -28.16 16.06
CA GLY A 15 -35.24 -27.07 15.47
C GLY A 15 -34.61 -25.71 15.75
N CYS A 16 -33.38 -25.48 15.31
CA CYS A 16 -32.96 -24.11 15.06
C CYS A 16 -33.64 -23.64 13.78
N SER A 17 -34.52 -22.67 13.86
CA SER A 17 -35.13 -22.09 12.69
C SER A 17 -34.04 -21.41 11.84
N ALA A 18 -34.21 -21.31 10.53
CA ALA A 18 -33.29 -20.57 9.65
C ALA A 18 -33.05 -19.11 10.14
N ALA A 19 -34.04 -18.56 10.85
CA ALA A 19 -33.93 -17.25 11.49
C ALA A 19 -32.94 -17.25 12.68
N ASP A 20 -32.85 -18.35 13.46
CA ASP A 20 -31.90 -18.46 14.57
C ASP A 20 -30.45 -18.64 14.07
N TYR A 21 -30.27 -19.29 12.92
CA TYR A 21 -28.95 -19.40 12.27
C TYR A 21 -28.45 -18.06 11.74
N ASP A 22 -29.34 -17.24 11.19
CA ASP A 22 -29.02 -15.88 10.74
C ASP A 22 -28.63 -14.97 11.91
N ILE A 23 -29.32 -15.03 13.06
CA ILE A 23 -29.02 -14.22 14.23
C ILE A 23 -27.68 -14.60 14.89
N HIS A 24 -27.34 -15.89 14.95
CA HIS A 24 -26.06 -16.33 15.50
C HIS A 24 -24.89 -16.03 14.55
N SER A 25 -25.06 -16.21 13.27
CA SER A 25 -24.11 -15.83 12.23
C SER A 25 -23.88 -14.31 12.25
N TYR A 26 -24.93 -13.52 12.40
CA TYR A 26 -24.89 -12.06 12.52
C TYR A 26 -24.14 -11.61 13.79
N LYS A 27 -24.38 -12.24 14.95
CA LYS A 27 -23.67 -11.93 16.20
C LYS A 27 -22.19 -12.30 16.14
N TYR A 28 -21.85 -13.43 15.55
CA TYR A 28 -20.47 -13.90 15.43
C TYR A 28 -19.70 -13.03 14.42
N ASN A 29 -20.31 -12.73 13.29
CA ASN A 29 -19.76 -11.78 12.32
C ASN A 29 -19.61 -10.39 12.93
N ARG A 30 -20.52 -9.95 13.79
CA ARG A 30 -20.43 -8.65 14.47
C ARG A 30 -19.23 -8.57 15.42
N VAL A 31 -18.86 -9.64 16.12
CA VAL A 31 -17.67 -9.67 16.99
C VAL A 31 -16.39 -9.71 16.17
N LEU A 32 -16.33 -10.51 15.11
CA LEU A 32 -15.22 -10.53 14.16
C LEU A 32 -15.07 -9.16 13.45
N PHE A 33 -16.17 -8.60 12.99
CA PHE A 33 -16.23 -7.26 12.45
C PHE A 33 -15.75 -6.23 13.46
N HIS A 34 -16.19 -6.27 14.70
CA HIS A 34 -15.78 -5.29 15.72
C HIS A 34 -14.27 -5.34 16.00
N ASN A 35 -13.67 -6.52 16.00
CA ASN A 35 -12.22 -6.68 16.16
C ASN A 35 -11.41 -6.26 14.92
N MET A 36 -11.98 -6.40 13.73
CA MET A 36 -11.38 -5.90 12.48
C MET A 36 -11.62 -4.41 12.25
N MET A 37 -12.68 -3.86 12.84
CA MET A 37 -13.14 -2.48 12.60
C MET A 37 -12.45 -1.41 13.42
N GLY A 38 -11.58 -1.76 14.38
CA GLY A 38 -10.71 -0.77 15.04
C GLY A 38 -9.80 0.01 14.08
N PHE A 39 -9.81 -0.37 12.80
CA PHE A 39 -9.07 0.28 11.72
C PHE A 39 -9.93 1.09 10.75
N MET A 40 -11.27 1.10 10.92
CA MET A 40 -12.20 1.80 10.04
C MET A 40 -12.99 2.85 10.82
N ASP A 41 -13.33 3.95 10.16
CA ASP A 41 -14.11 5.03 10.79
C ASP A 41 -15.61 4.83 10.59
N LEU A 42 -16.01 4.24 9.46
CA LEU A 42 -17.40 3.97 9.12
C LEU A 42 -17.53 2.63 8.40
N CYS A 43 -18.56 1.85 8.76
CA CYS A 43 -18.96 0.67 8.01
C CYS A 43 -20.48 0.61 7.87
N LEU A 44 -20.92 0.37 6.65
CA LEU A 44 -22.32 0.26 6.27
C LEU A 44 -22.59 -1.10 5.63
N GLU A 45 -23.78 -1.64 5.88
CA GLU A 45 -24.39 -2.67 5.07
C GLU A 45 -25.48 -2.03 4.21
N ILE A 46 -25.39 -2.18 2.90
CA ILE A 46 -26.29 -1.59 1.92
C ILE A 46 -27.07 -2.71 1.23
N ASP A 47 -28.35 -2.84 1.55
CA ASP A 47 -29.27 -3.71 0.82
C ASP A 47 -29.69 -3.03 -0.47
N VAL A 48 -29.20 -3.53 -1.61
CA VAL A 48 -29.45 -2.92 -2.92
C VAL A 48 -30.85 -3.20 -3.46
N ILE A 49 -31.58 -4.15 -2.86
CA ILE A 49 -32.94 -4.54 -3.24
C ILE A 49 -33.94 -3.63 -2.54
N SER A 50 -33.85 -3.58 -1.20
CA SER A 50 -34.76 -2.75 -0.38
C SER A 50 -34.34 -1.27 -0.32
N LYS A 51 -33.15 -0.92 -0.85
CA LYS A 51 -32.54 0.40 -0.78
C LYS A 51 -32.42 0.90 0.65
N LYS A 52 -31.92 0.06 1.53
CA LYS A 52 -31.67 0.40 2.92
C LYS A 52 -30.18 0.36 3.22
N ALA A 53 -29.73 1.31 4.05
CA ALA A 53 -28.40 1.32 4.61
C ALA A 53 -28.47 1.13 6.13
N ILE A 54 -27.67 0.20 6.66
CA ILE A 54 -27.54 -0.06 8.08
C ILE A 54 -26.12 0.33 8.50
N ILE A 55 -25.99 1.18 9.51
CA ILE A 55 -24.69 1.52 10.07
C ILE A 55 -24.24 0.37 10.95
N MET A 56 -23.23 -0.37 10.49
CA MET A 56 -22.64 -1.47 11.22
C MET A 56 -21.63 -0.99 12.27
N TYR A 57 -20.93 0.10 11.95
CA TYR A 57 -19.94 0.74 12.81
C TYR A 57 -19.77 2.21 12.43
N CYS A 58 -19.61 3.07 13.44
CA CYS A 58 -19.21 4.45 13.27
C CYS A 58 -18.30 4.84 14.47
N GLY A 59 -17.01 5.05 14.19
CA GLY A 59 -15.98 5.26 15.22
C GLY A 59 -16.24 6.47 16.13
N THR A 60 -16.71 7.56 15.54
CA THR A 60 -17.00 8.82 16.28
C THR A 60 -18.41 8.88 16.85
N ARG A 61 -19.33 8.07 16.34
CA ARG A 61 -20.77 8.12 16.66
C ARG A 61 -21.33 6.72 16.89
N THR A 62 -20.93 6.09 18.00
CA THR A 62 -21.40 4.75 18.38
C THR A 62 -22.91 4.65 18.59
N ASP A 63 -23.57 5.79 18.90
CA ASP A 63 -25.02 5.91 19.01
C ASP A 63 -25.76 5.67 17.68
N LEU A 64 -25.06 5.72 16.55
CA LEU A 64 -25.60 5.46 15.21
C LEU A 64 -25.55 3.98 14.82
N THR A 65 -24.74 3.17 15.49
CA THR A 65 -24.60 1.74 15.17
C THR A 65 -25.93 1.00 15.30
N GLY A 66 -26.26 0.23 14.27
CA GLY A 66 -27.52 -0.52 14.15
C GLY A 66 -28.69 0.29 13.61
N LYS A 67 -28.54 1.59 13.40
CA LYS A 67 -29.59 2.40 12.79
C LYS A 67 -29.70 2.13 11.30
N GLN A 68 -30.92 2.11 10.81
CA GLN A 68 -31.26 1.89 9.42
C GLN A 68 -31.82 3.18 8.80
N TYR A 69 -31.39 3.44 7.58
CA TYR A 69 -31.77 4.63 6.81
C TYR A 69 -32.25 4.25 5.41
N ASP A 70 -33.02 5.11 4.78
CA ASP A 70 -33.22 5.08 3.35
C ASP A 70 -31.89 5.40 2.67
N PHE A 71 -31.46 4.54 1.73
CA PHE A 71 -30.12 4.63 1.14
C PHE A 71 -29.90 5.93 0.37
N ASP A 72 -30.85 6.27 -0.52
CA ASP A 72 -30.71 7.44 -1.37
C ASP A 72 -30.65 8.73 -0.53
N VAL A 73 -31.54 8.86 0.47
CA VAL A 73 -31.57 10.01 1.39
C VAL A 73 -30.30 10.09 2.23
N PHE A 74 -29.81 8.97 2.72
CA PHE A 74 -28.60 8.91 3.55
C PHE A 74 -27.35 9.30 2.74
N MET A 75 -27.20 8.77 1.51
CA MET A 75 -26.07 9.09 0.65
C MET A 75 -26.10 10.54 0.17
N ASP A 76 -27.28 11.09 -0.10
CA ASP A 76 -27.43 12.50 -0.44
C ASP A 76 -26.99 13.39 0.72
N ASN A 77 -27.41 13.05 1.94
CA ASN A 77 -26.99 13.79 3.13
C ASN A 77 -25.47 13.74 3.33
N ILE A 78 -24.84 12.57 3.16
CA ILE A 78 -23.37 12.44 3.23
C ILE A 78 -22.71 13.30 2.15
N ALA A 79 -23.19 13.19 0.91
CA ALA A 79 -22.60 13.91 -0.21
C ALA A 79 -22.66 15.44 -0.03
N GLU A 80 -23.77 15.95 0.45
CA GLU A 80 -24.01 17.39 0.60
C GLU A 80 -23.28 18.00 1.81
N ASN A 81 -23.18 17.25 2.92
CA ASN A 81 -22.69 17.79 4.18
C ASN A 81 -21.27 17.36 4.57
N HIS A 82 -20.77 16.28 3.98
CA HIS A 82 -19.50 15.70 4.40
C HIS A 82 -18.48 15.53 3.26
N ILE A 83 -18.90 15.42 2.00
CA ILE A 83 -17.97 15.26 0.89
C ILE A 83 -17.51 16.64 0.39
N TYR A 84 -16.19 16.74 0.18
CA TYR A 84 -15.62 17.98 -0.37
C TYR A 84 -16.12 18.24 -1.80
N SER A 85 -16.39 19.49 -2.11
CA SER A 85 -17.12 19.90 -3.32
C SER A 85 -16.52 19.37 -4.64
N GLN A 86 -15.19 19.19 -4.70
CA GLN A 86 -14.51 18.67 -5.89
C GLN A 86 -14.85 17.19 -6.15
N ASP A 87 -15.09 16.41 -5.09
CA ASP A 87 -15.36 14.98 -5.19
C ASP A 87 -16.85 14.64 -5.17
N TYR A 88 -17.71 15.64 -4.96
CA TYR A 88 -19.16 15.47 -4.84
C TYR A 88 -19.76 14.65 -5.98
N ARG A 89 -19.50 15.04 -7.25
CA ARG A 89 -20.05 14.35 -8.43
C ARG A 89 -19.53 12.94 -8.57
N PHE A 90 -18.26 12.73 -8.28
CA PHE A 90 -17.62 11.42 -8.32
C PHE A 90 -18.22 10.51 -7.26
N PHE A 91 -18.33 10.98 -6.01
CA PHE A 91 -18.94 10.22 -4.92
C PHE A 91 -20.39 9.85 -5.22
N LYS A 92 -21.20 10.80 -5.68
CA LYS A 92 -22.61 10.57 -6.07
C LYS A 92 -22.72 9.49 -7.14
N TRP A 93 -21.86 9.54 -8.15
CA TRP A 93 -21.84 8.53 -9.22
C TRP A 93 -21.44 7.15 -8.69
N GLN A 94 -20.41 7.06 -7.84
CA GLN A 94 -19.99 5.79 -7.24
C GLN A 94 -21.09 5.18 -6.38
N MET A 95 -21.80 6.00 -5.63
CA MET A 95 -22.85 5.56 -4.71
C MET A 95 -24.24 5.47 -5.33
N GLU A 96 -24.38 5.66 -6.64
CA GLU A 96 -25.65 5.44 -7.33
C GLU A 96 -26.03 3.95 -7.29
N ILE A 97 -27.27 3.65 -6.87
CA ILE A 97 -27.74 2.27 -6.67
C ILE A 97 -27.59 1.40 -7.94
N ASN A 98 -27.75 2.00 -9.13
CA ASN A 98 -27.59 1.30 -10.40
C ASN A 98 -26.13 0.91 -10.68
N ASN A 99 -25.17 1.71 -10.23
CA ASN A 99 -23.75 1.41 -10.33
C ASN A 99 -23.37 0.34 -9.30
N LEU A 100 -23.88 0.44 -8.08
CA LEU A 100 -23.69 -0.54 -7.03
C LEU A 100 -24.18 -1.94 -7.46
N LYS A 101 -25.34 -2.05 -8.11
CA LYS A 101 -25.87 -3.32 -8.64
C LYS A 101 -25.01 -3.96 -9.74
N ARG A 102 -24.07 -3.21 -10.32
CA ARG A 102 -23.19 -3.70 -11.39
C ARG A 102 -21.80 -4.11 -10.89
N LEU A 103 -21.49 -3.87 -9.63
CA LEU A 103 -20.21 -4.29 -9.07
C LEU A 103 -20.07 -5.82 -9.19
N ARG A 104 -18.90 -6.30 -9.58
CA ARG A 104 -18.59 -7.74 -9.69
C ARG A 104 -17.46 -8.18 -8.78
N GLN A 105 -16.72 -7.21 -8.28
CA GLN A 105 -15.57 -7.41 -7.39
C GLN A 105 -15.45 -6.23 -6.44
N GLU A 106 -14.63 -6.38 -5.44
CA GLU A 106 -14.27 -5.29 -4.53
C GLU A 106 -13.75 -4.09 -5.32
N THR A 107 -14.22 -2.92 -4.95
CA THR A 107 -13.85 -1.65 -5.58
C THR A 107 -13.40 -0.67 -4.51
N GLU A 108 -12.23 -0.09 -4.70
CA GLU A 108 -11.65 0.92 -3.82
C GLU A 108 -11.59 2.27 -4.55
N PHE A 109 -11.91 3.34 -3.83
CA PHE A 109 -11.71 4.71 -4.30
C PHE A 109 -11.42 5.66 -3.15
N GLN A 110 -10.90 6.84 -3.48
CA GLN A 110 -10.64 7.90 -2.52
C GLN A 110 -11.53 9.10 -2.81
N VAL A 111 -11.96 9.74 -1.73
CA VAL A 111 -12.66 11.03 -1.75
C VAL A 111 -12.14 11.90 -0.61
N HIS A 112 -12.32 13.19 -0.70
CA HIS A 112 -12.03 14.09 0.42
C HIS A 112 -13.33 14.42 1.14
N ILE A 113 -13.27 14.30 2.47
CA ILE A 113 -14.32 14.74 3.35
C ILE A 113 -13.97 16.11 3.95
N ILE A 114 -14.97 16.79 4.45
CA ILE A 114 -14.78 18.02 5.23
C ILE A 114 -14.43 17.60 6.65
N GLY A 115 -13.16 17.75 7.04
CA GLY A 115 -12.68 17.43 8.38
C GLY A 115 -13.22 18.41 9.45
N GLU A 116 -12.93 18.13 10.71
CA GLU A 116 -13.32 18.99 11.83
C GLU A 116 -12.75 20.42 11.73
N SER A 117 -11.59 20.55 11.12
CA SER A 117 -10.94 21.84 10.83
C SER A 117 -11.58 22.61 9.68
N GLY A 118 -12.53 22.03 8.97
CA GLY A 118 -13.09 22.56 7.72
C GLY A 118 -12.18 22.36 6.49
N LEU A 119 -11.03 21.72 6.66
CA LEU A 119 -10.12 21.38 5.56
C LEU A 119 -10.47 20.00 4.97
N PRO A 120 -10.14 19.78 3.68
CA PRO A 120 -10.32 18.47 3.06
C PRO A 120 -9.38 17.45 3.70
N GLU A 121 -9.93 16.30 4.09
CA GLU A 121 -9.21 15.14 4.60
C GLU A 121 -9.49 13.94 3.71
N ALA A 122 -8.44 13.19 3.36
CA ALA A 122 -8.56 12.04 2.46
C ALA A 122 -9.21 10.86 3.17
N MET A 123 -10.27 10.34 2.55
CA MET A 123 -10.99 9.14 2.99
C MET A 123 -10.86 8.04 1.92
N ARG A 124 -10.45 6.86 2.33
CA ARG A 124 -10.48 5.64 1.52
C ARG A 124 -11.81 4.95 1.72
N VAL A 125 -12.49 4.62 0.64
CA VAL A 125 -13.77 3.89 0.63
C VAL A 125 -13.58 2.58 -0.11
N ILE A 126 -14.02 1.48 0.50
CA ILE A 126 -14.00 0.14 -0.09
C ILE A 126 -15.43 -0.37 -0.15
N LEU A 127 -15.84 -0.83 -1.32
CA LEU A 127 -17.14 -1.45 -1.58
C LEU A 127 -16.94 -2.93 -1.87
N THR A 128 -17.44 -3.80 -1.01
CA THR A 128 -17.35 -5.26 -1.16
C THR A 128 -18.73 -5.83 -1.45
N PRO A 129 -19.03 -6.25 -2.70
CA PRO A 129 -20.32 -6.79 -3.07
C PRO A 129 -20.50 -8.23 -2.55
N LEU A 130 -21.69 -8.53 -2.06
CA LEU A 130 -22.13 -9.88 -1.74
C LEU A 130 -23.23 -10.31 -2.69
N SER A 131 -22.97 -11.40 -3.41
CA SER A 131 -23.91 -11.98 -4.37
C SER A 131 -24.64 -13.18 -3.79
N ASP A 132 -25.86 -13.41 -4.27
CA ASP A 132 -26.59 -14.65 -4.06
C ASP A 132 -26.01 -15.82 -4.91
N LYS A 133 -26.66 -16.98 -4.84
CA LYS A 133 -26.23 -18.18 -5.57
C LYS A 133 -26.33 -18.01 -7.10
N ASP A 134 -27.14 -17.07 -7.55
CA ASP A 134 -27.40 -16.78 -8.96
C ASP A 134 -26.47 -15.66 -9.49
N GLY A 135 -25.59 -15.14 -8.64
CA GLY A 135 -24.64 -14.08 -8.98
C GLY A 135 -25.24 -12.67 -8.94
N ASN A 136 -26.47 -12.49 -8.45
CA ASN A 136 -27.06 -11.16 -8.28
C ASN A 136 -26.57 -10.54 -6.96
N ILE A 137 -26.23 -9.27 -6.98
CA ILE A 137 -25.84 -8.55 -5.79
C ILE A 137 -27.04 -8.36 -4.88
N LYS A 138 -26.95 -8.89 -3.68
CA LYS A 138 -27.95 -8.75 -2.63
C LYS A 138 -27.62 -7.57 -1.72
N CYS A 139 -26.38 -7.46 -1.35
CA CYS A 139 -25.93 -6.48 -0.38
C CYS A 139 -24.50 -6.03 -0.72
N ILE A 140 -24.12 -4.84 -0.26
CA ILE A 140 -22.77 -4.32 -0.37
C ILE A 140 -22.31 -3.88 1.02
N TYR A 141 -21.13 -4.33 1.42
CA TYR A 141 -20.45 -3.75 2.55
C TYR A 141 -19.60 -2.57 2.08
N MET A 142 -19.86 -1.40 2.64
CA MET A 142 -19.04 -0.23 2.47
C MET A 142 -18.23 -0.01 3.74
N SER A 143 -16.93 0.08 3.61
CA SER A 143 -16.05 0.54 4.68
C SER A 143 -15.33 1.82 4.28
N ALA A 144 -15.17 2.74 5.22
CA ALA A 144 -14.49 4.00 5.00
C ALA A 144 -13.47 4.25 6.12
N LYS A 145 -12.27 4.72 5.74
CA LYS A 145 -11.19 5.05 6.66
C LYS A 145 -10.59 6.40 6.30
N ASN A 146 -10.43 7.27 7.28
CA ASN A 146 -9.64 8.49 7.13
C ASN A 146 -8.16 8.10 7.03
N ILE A 147 -7.52 8.46 5.92
CA ILE A 147 -6.12 8.14 5.63
C ILE A 147 -5.23 9.39 5.59
N GLU A 148 -5.76 10.55 6.00
CA GLU A 148 -5.00 11.81 5.95
C GLU A 148 -3.73 11.75 6.79
N ALA A 149 -3.79 11.19 8.00
CA ALA A 149 -2.62 11.03 8.86
C ALA A 149 -1.57 10.08 8.24
N ASP A 150 -2.01 9.02 7.56
CA ASP A 150 -1.11 8.09 6.88
C ASP A 150 -0.42 8.78 5.70
N ILE A 151 -1.17 9.53 4.89
CA ILE A 151 -0.63 10.33 3.77
C ILE A 151 0.35 11.39 4.26
N GLN A 152 0.03 12.11 5.33
CA GLN A 152 0.91 13.14 5.87
C GLN A 152 2.21 12.53 6.44
N ARG A 153 2.12 11.39 7.10
CA ARG A 153 3.30 10.66 7.59
C ARG A 153 4.21 10.22 6.43
N GLU A 154 3.62 9.65 5.38
CA GLU A 154 4.37 9.24 4.19
C GLU A 154 5.06 10.42 3.50
N ARG A 155 4.34 11.54 3.33
CA ARG A 155 4.91 12.79 2.77
C ARG A 155 6.05 13.36 3.64
N LEU A 156 5.91 13.30 4.96
CA LEU A 156 6.95 13.75 5.88
C LEU A 156 8.20 12.87 5.76
N MET A 157 8.04 11.55 5.79
CA MET A 157 9.13 10.59 5.59
C MET A 157 9.84 10.80 4.25
N GLU A 158 9.09 11.07 3.19
CA GLU A 158 9.69 11.34 1.87
C GLU A 158 10.46 12.67 1.88
N LYS A 159 9.94 13.72 2.52
CA LYS A 159 10.65 15.00 2.68
C LYS A 159 11.94 14.85 3.50
N GLU A 160 11.88 14.12 4.62
CA GLU A 160 13.05 13.85 5.46
C GLU A 160 14.11 13.05 4.70
N LYS A 161 13.71 12.02 3.99
CA LYS A 161 14.59 11.23 3.11
C LYS A 161 15.28 12.14 2.08
N ASN A 162 14.51 12.98 1.37
CA ASN A 162 15.04 13.90 0.37
C ASN A 162 15.99 14.95 0.98
N ALA A 163 15.70 15.44 2.19
CA ALA A 163 16.57 16.39 2.88
C ALA A 163 17.92 15.76 3.28
N ILE A 164 17.90 14.52 3.77
CA ILE A 164 19.13 13.76 4.08
C ILE A 164 19.97 13.58 2.83
N PHE A 165 19.38 13.14 1.72
CA PHE A 165 20.11 12.97 0.46
C PHE A 165 20.64 14.27 -0.10
N ALA A 166 19.87 15.36 -0.01
CA ALA A 166 20.34 16.69 -0.42
C ALA A 166 21.54 17.14 0.41
N ALA A 167 21.55 16.91 1.72
CA ALA A 167 22.71 17.22 2.58
C ALA A 167 23.96 16.39 2.21
N MET A 168 23.76 15.13 1.81
CA MET A 168 24.84 14.21 1.44
C MET A 168 25.36 14.46 0.00
N SER A 169 24.60 15.13 -0.86
CA SER A 169 24.95 15.38 -2.27
C SER A 169 26.23 16.20 -2.47
N ASN A 170 26.67 16.95 -1.45
CA ASN A 170 27.93 17.66 -1.46
C ASN A 170 29.15 16.77 -1.24
N THR A 171 28.95 15.57 -0.66
CA THR A 171 30.02 14.62 -0.32
C THR A 171 30.12 13.50 -1.34
N TYR A 172 28.99 13.13 -1.92
CA TYR A 172 28.90 11.99 -2.85
C TYR A 172 28.49 12.46 -4.25
N LEU A 173 29.08 11.84 -5.27
CA LEU A 173 28.66 12.03 -6.65
C LEU A 173 27.26 11.50 -6.90
N CYS A 174 26.98 10.35 -6.31
CA CYS A 174 25.70 9.69 -6.43
C CYS A 174 25.43 8.84 -5.21
N ILE A 175 24.19 8.83 -4.78
CA ILE A 175 23.68 7.89 -3.77
C ILE A 175 22.56 7.09 -4.43
N VAL A 176 22.64 5.77 -4.36
CA VAL A 176 21.64 4.86 -4.93
C VAL A 176 20.97 4.10 -3.81
N TYR A 177 19.66 4.19 -3.71
CA TYR A 177 18.83 3.33 -2.88
C TYR A 177 18.22 2.25 -3.77
N ALA A 178 18.59 0.99 -3.57
CA ALA A 178 18.21 -0.09 -4.46
C ALA A 178 17.51 -1.24 -3.73
N ASN A 179 16.34 -1.61 -4.22
CA ASN A 179 15.65 -2.84 -3.89
C ASN A 179 16.01 -3.90 -4.95
N LEU A 180 16.92 -4.79 -4.59
CA LEU A 180 17.43 -5.81 -5.52
C LEU A 180 16.44 -6.96 -5.77
N THR A 181 15.52 -7.19 -4.84
CA THR A 181 14.46 -8.19 -5.01
C THR A 181 13.50 -7.77 -6.11
N LEU A 182 13.11 -6.49 -6.12
CA LEU A 182 12.19 -5.92 -7.11
C LEU A 182 12.89 -5.37 -8.35
N ASN A 183 14.23 -5.45 -8.41
CA ASN A 183 15.04 -4.83 -9.47
C ASN A 183 14.72 -3.33 -9.68
N ARG A 184 14.62 -2.57 -8.60
CA ARG A 184 14.28 -1.14 -8.62
C ARG A 184 15.31 -0.34 -7.85
N CYS A 185 15.64 0.84 -8.35
CA CYS A 185 16.47 1.78 -7.62
C CYS A 185 16.00 3.22 -7.77
N GLU A 186 16.36 4.04 -6.79
CA GLU A 186 16.17 5.49 -6.77
C GLU A 186 17.54 6.15 -6.63
N LEU A 187 17.85 7.05 -7.58
CA LEU A 187 19.11 7.77 -7.65
C LEU A 187 18.97 9.15 -7.06
N PHE A 188 19.93 9.52 -6.21
CA PHE A 188 20.11 10.85 -5.66
C PHE A 188 21.51 11.32 -6.11
N ALA A 189 21.56 11.86 -7.33
CA ALA A 189 22.80 12.18 -7.99
C ALA A 189 23.12 13.66 -7.86
N ASN A 190 24.40 13.97 -7.79
CA ASN A 190 24.95 15.26 -8.17
C ASN A 190 25.00 15.32 -9.70
N ALA A 191 25.09 16.51 -10.29
CA ALA A 191 24.93 16.85 -11.71
C ALA A 191 25.68 15.96 -12.76
N VAL A 192 26.57 15.09 -12.33
CA VAL A 192 27.40 14.26 -13.21
C VAL A 192 26.69 13.00 -13.76
N VAL A 193 25.63 12.54 -13.08
CA VAL A 193 24.87 11.33 -13.46
C VAL A 193 23.52 11.68 -14.11
N ASP A 194 23.12 12.93 -14.02
CA ASP A 194 21.74 13.38 -14.24
C ASP A 194 21.22 13.31 -15.69
N ALA A 195 22.06 13.14 -16.68
CA ALA A 195 21.59 13.35 -18.05
C ALA A 195 21.04 12.10 -18.73
N VAL A 196 21.25 10.89 -18.19
CA VAL A 196 21.02 9.63 -18.95
C VAL A 196 20.00 8.70 -18.29
N LEU A 197 19.94 8.65 -16.97
CA LEU A 197 19.02 7.77 -16.26
C LEU A 197 17.95 8.56 -15.48
N PRO A 198 16.68 8.13 -15.52
CA PRO A 198 15.64 8.71 -14.68
C PRO A 198 15.93 8.43 -13.19
N ARG A 199 15.49 9.34 -12.31
CA ARG A 199 15.66 9.20 -10.85
C ARG A 199 15.20 7.84 -10.32
N ARG A 200 14.14 7.29 -10.89
CA ARG A 200 13.67 5.93 -10.58
C ARG A 200 13.87 5.05 -11.80
N THR A 201 14.64 3.99 -11.63
CA THR A 201 14.99 3.07 -12.72
C THR A 201 15.17 1.64 -12.22
N GLU A 202 15.42 0.70 -13.12
CA GLU A 202 15.81 -0.67 -12.79
C GLU A 202 17.27 -0.72 -12.36
N TYR A 203 17.61 -1.55 -11.38
CA TYR A 203 18.99 -1.69 -10.93
C TYR A 203 19.90 -2.22 -12.04
N ASP A 204 19.42 -3.15 -12.87
CA ASP A 204 20.21 -3.70 -13.98
C ASP A 204 20.56 -2.63 -15.02
N LYS A 205 19.68 -1.68 -15.30
CA LYS A 205 19.98 -0.54 -16.19
C LYS A 205 21.03 0.40 -15.59
N LEU A 206 20.96 0.63 -14.27
CA LEU A 206 21.97 1.40 -13.56
C LEU A 206 23.32 0.66 -13.59
N TYR A 207 23.32 -0.65 -13.34
CA TYR A 207 24.52 -1.48 -13.40
C TYR A 207 25.18 -1.38 -14.78
N GLU A 208 24.42 -1.57 -15.87
CA GLU A 208 24.94 -1.44 -17.24
C GLU A 208 25.50 -0.05 -17.52
N TYR A 209 24.82 1.01 -17.06
CA TYR A 209 25.31 2.37 -17.21
C TYR A 209 26.66 2.57 -16.52
N ILE A 210 26.80 2.15 -15.27
CA ILE A 210 28.05 2.27 -14.52
C ILE A 210 29.13 1.38 -15.17
N TYR A 211 28.83 0.14 -15.53
CA TYR A 211 29.73 -0.79 -16.18
C TYR A 211 30.38 -0.21 -17.44
N ASN A 212 29.60 0.50 -18.26
CA ASN A 212 30.09 1.16 -19.46
C ASN A 212 30.97 2.38 -19.18
N LYS A 213 30.87 2.96 -17.98
CA LYS A 213 31.72 4.06 -17.52
C LYS A 213 33.01 3.60 -16.86
N VAL A 214 33.03 2.37 -16.35
CA VAL A 214 34.21 1.78 -15.72
C VAL A 214 35.28 1.50 -16.77
N ASP A 215 36.53 1.82 -16.45
CA ASP A 215 37.69 1.51 -17.26
C ASP A 215 37.75 0.00 -17.59
N ALA A 216 38.16 -0.33 -18.84
CA ALA A 216 38.10 -1.68 -19.37
C ALA A 216 38.84 -2.71 -18.48
N ASP A 217 39.98 -2.31 -17.90
CA ASP A 217 40.81 -3.21 -17.08
C ASP A 217 40.15 -3.53 -15.73
N TYR A 218 39.18 -2.72 -15.30
CA TYR A 218 38.48 -2.85 -14.01
C TYR A 218 37.07 -3.43 -14.14
N ARG A 219 36.55 -3.62 -15.36
CA ARG A 219 35.18 -4.14 -15.56
C ARG A 219 34.93 -5.50 -14.91
N GLY A 220 35.90 -6.42 -15.05
CA GLY A 220 35.78 -7.74 -14.41
C GLY A 220 35.72 -7.67 -12.87
N LYS A 221 36.45 -6.72 -12.29
CA LYS A 221 36.39 -6.47 -10.84
C LYS A 221 35.03 -5.89 -10.45
N PHE A 222 34.50 -4.93 -11.21
CA PHE A 222 33.18 -4.34 -10.98
C PHE A 222 32.07 -5.40 -11.08
N GLU A 223 32.06 -6.20 -12.15
CA GLU A 223 31.09 -7.28 -12.37
C GLU A 223 31.07 -8.28 -11.22
N LYS A 224 32.25 -8.69 -10.74
CA LYS A 224 32.41 -9.64 -9.63
C LYS A 224 31.69 -9.18 -8.35
N TYR A 225 31.57 -7.87 -8.11
CA TYR A 225 31.01 -7.34 -6.86
C TYR A 225 29.67 -6.67 -7.01
N PHE A 226 29.33 -6.12 -8.18
CA PHE A 226 28.15 -5.24 -8.34
C PHE A 226 27.08 -5.78 -9.30
N CYS A 227 27.29 -6.89 -10.01
CA CYS A 227 26.16 -7.51 -10.70
C CYS A 227 25.11 -8.00 -9.68
N THR A 228 23.84 -7.99 -10.03
CA THR A 228 22.72 -8.31 -9.15
C THR A 228 22.91 -9.63 -8.40
N ALA A 229 23.40 -10.67 -9.09
CA ALA A 229 23.65 -11.98 -8.48
C ALA A 229 24.79 -11.94 -7.45
N ALA A 230 25.88 -11.22 -7.75
CA ALA A 230 27.03 -11.10 -6.86
C ALA A 230 26.68 -10.32 -5.58
N VAL A 231 25.97 -9.19 -5.71
CA VAL A 231 25.51 -8.41 -4.56
C VAL A 231 24.58 -9.23 -3.67
N LYS A 232 23.59 -9.91 -4.25
CA LYS A 232 22.68 -10.79 -3.49
C LYS A 232 23.44 -11.89 -2.77
N LYS A 233 24.38 -12.56 -3.45
CA LYS A 233 25.21 -13.59 -2.84
C LYS A 233 26.05 -13.03 -1.70
N HIS A 234 26.76 -11.92 -1.91
CA HIS A 234 27.63 -11.31 -0.89
C HIS A 234 26.83 -11.00 0.38
N PHE A 235 25.68 -10.33 0.26
CA PHE A 235 24.88 -9.95 1.42
C PHE A 235 24.06 -11.09 2.04
N SER A 236 23.92 -12.23 1.35
CA SER A 236 23.39 -13.45 1.96
C SER A 236 24.42 -14.21 2.79
N GLU A 237 25.72 -14.07 2.46
CA GLU A 237 26.83 -14.74 3.12
C GLU A 237 27.51 -13.86 4.17
N SER A 238 27.52 -12.55 3.97
CA SER A 238 28.17 -11.57 4.84
C SER A 238 27.33 -10.28 4.91
N GLY A 239 27.23 -9.71 6.08
CA GLY A 239 26.65 -8.37 6.31
C GLY A 239 27.62 -7.22 6.06
N GLU A 240 28.86 -7.51 5.71
CA GLU A 240 29.91 -6.50 5.55
C GLU A 240 29.68 -5.65 4.30
N PRO A 241 29.98 -4.34 4.35
CA PRO A 241 29.87 -3.48 3.18
C PRO A 241 30.80 -3.92 2.05
N ILE A 242 30.32 -3.83 0.82
CA ILE A 242 31.18 -3.94 -0.37
C ILE A 242 31.86 -2.59 -0.58
N VAL A 243 33.18 -2.56 -0.66
CA VAL A 243 33.94 -1.35 -1.01
C VAL A 243 34.81 -1.66 -2.23
N LEU A 244 34.67 -0.82 -3.26
CA LEU A 244 35.37 -0.99 -4.52
C LEU A 244 35.88 0.35 -5.05
N GLU A 245 37.18 0.47 -5.23
CA GLU A 245 37.82 1.60 -5.88
C GLU A 245 38.15 1.23 -7.33
N LEU A 246 37.76 2.12 -8.25
CA LEU A 246 37.98 1.93 -9.69
C LEU A 246 37.91 3.26 -10.47
N PRO A 247 38.63 3.34 -11.60
CA PRO A 247 38.54 4.47 -12.48
C PRO A 247 37.26 4.43 -13.33
N GLN A 248 36.59 5.56 -13.40
CA GLN A 248 35.38 5.77 -14.20
C GLN A 248 35.53 6.98 -15.11
N LEU A 249 34.96 6.86 -16.33
CA LEU A 249 34.85 7.98 -17.24
C LEU A 249 33.62 8.83 -16.90
N LEU A 250 33.85 10.01 -16.32
CA LEU A 250 32.83 11.01 -16.04
C LEU A 250 32.78 12.05 -17.19
N SER A 251 31.91 13.05 -17.05
CA SER A 251 31.72 14.09 -18.10
C SER A 251 32.94 14.95 -18.36
N ASP A 252 33.77 15.13 -17.35
CA ASP A 252 34.96 15.97 -17.33
C ASP A 252 36.30 15.19 -17.47
N GLY A 253 36.23 13.88 -17.54
CA GLY A 253 37.39 13.01 -17.69
C GLY A 253 37.34 11.69 -16.94
N GLN A 254 38.50 11.04 -16.87
CA GLN A 254 38.68 9.84 -16.08
C GLN A 254 39.02 10.19 -14.64
N HIS A 255 38.24 9.65 -13.70
CA HIS A 255 38.38 9.89 -12.27
C HIS A 255 38.41 8.60 -11.49
N TRP A 256 39.13 8.58 -10.37
CA TRP A 256 39.03 7.49 -9.42
C TRP A 256 37.81 7.68 -8.53
N THR A 257 37.01 6.64 -8.43
CA THR A 257 35.79 6.61 -7.63
C THR A 257 35.82 5.46 -6.64
N GLU A 258 35.25 5.69 -5.46
CA GLU A 258 34.92 4.65 -4.49
C GLU A 258 33.44 4.38 -4.56
N LEU A 259 33.08 3.11 -4.77
CA LEU A 259 31.72 2.60 -4.63
C LEU A 259 31.62 1.82 -3.33
N ARG A 260 30.72 2.24 -2.46
CA ARG A 260 30.46 1.57 -1.18
C ARG A 260 29.00 1.15 -1.11
N ALA A 261 28.74 -0.15 -1.08
CA ALA A 261 27.40 -0.70 -0.90
C ALA A 261 27.23 -1.26 0.52
N ALA A 262 26.11 -0.95 1.16
CA ALA A 262 25.75 -1.43 2.49
C ALA A 262 24.28 -1.86 2.53
N ILE A 263 23.96 -2.83 3.39
CA ILE A 263 22.59 -3.25 3.66
C ILE A 263 21.82 -2.15 4.40
N VAL A 264 20.61 -1.88 3.94
CA VAL A 264 19.61 -1.04 4.63
C VAL A 264 18.59 -1.92 5.34
N SER A 265 18.09 -2.94 4.63
CA SER A 265 17.13 -3.91 5.15
C SER A 265 17.34 -5.26 4.50
N HIS A 266 17.27 -6.31 5.30
CA HIS A 266 17.28 -7.69 4.85
C HIS A 266 16.17 -8.44 5.60
N ALA A 267 14.95 -8.30 5.10
CA ALA A 267 13.82 -9.15 5.53
C ALA A 267 13.84 -10.45 4.72
N SER A 268 13.12 -11.48 5.15
CA SER A 268 13.11 -12.81 4.54
C SER A 268 12.89 -12.81 3.02
N ASP A 269 12.23 -11.80 2.49
CA ASP A 269 11.84 -11.71 1.08
C ASP A 269 12.34 -10.43 0.38
N GLU A 270 13.08 -9.56 1.06
CA GLU A 270 13.46 -8.26 0.51
C GLU A 270 14.89 -7.87 0.87
N LEU A 271 15.72 -7.65 -0.15
CA LEU A 271 17.08 -7.12 -0.01
C LEU A 271 17.13 -5.68 -0.52
N VAL A 272 17.33 -4.77 0.40
CA VAL A 272 17.50 -3.34 0.13
C VAL A 272 18.90 -2.90 0.51
N ILE A 273 19.59 -2.24 -0.40
CA ILE A 273 20.94 -1.70 -0.20
C ILE A 273 20.99 -0.22 -0.50
N ILE A 274 22.01 0.42 0.04
CA ILE A 274 22.41 1.79 -0.34
C ILE A 274 23.82 1.73 -0.93
N ILE A 275 24.04 2.43 -2.04
CA ILE A 275 25.35 2.55 -2.68
C ILE A 275 25.73 4.03 -2.68
N PHE A 276 26.91 4.31 -2.16
CA PHE A 276 27.55 5.62 -2.20
C PHE A 276 28.65 5.62 -3.26
N ILE A 277 28.67 6.62 -4.11
CA ILE A 277 29.72 6.82 -5.11
C ILE A 277 30.39 8.16 -4.82
N SER A 278 31.68 8.13 -4.55
CA SER A 278 32.47 9.35 -4.24
C SER A 278 33.72 9.44 -5.10
N LEU A 279 34.21 10.67 -5.35
CA LEU A 279 35.53 10.90 -5.92
C LEU A 279 36.61 10.67 -4.88
N ILE A 280 37.74 10.06 -5.30
CA ILE A 280 38.89 9.79 -4.45
C ILE A 280 40.21 10.20 -5.11
N ASP A 281 40.19 11.04 -6.15
CA ASP A 281 41.39 11.49 -6.87
C ASP A 281 42.44 12.10 -5.95
N ASP A 282 42.01 12.99 -5.04
CA ASP A 282 42.94 13.68 -4.11
C ASP A 282 43.62 12.68 -3.15
N ARG A 283 42.92 11.63 -2.75
CA ARG A 283 43.47 10.58 -1.89
C ARG A 283 44.52 9.75 -2.63
N ARG A 284 44.28 9.45 -3.90
CA ARG A 284 45.20 8.69 -4.77
C ARG A 284 46.44 9.45 -5.18
N GLN A 285 46.36 10.78 -5.25
CA GLN A 285 47.54 11.62 -5.54
C GLN A 285 48.45 11.77 -4.33
N SER A 286 47.98 11.46 -3.14
CA SER A 286 48.71 11.58 -1.89
C SER A 286 49.39 10.28 -1.44
N GLU A 287 49.08 9.15 -2.08
CA GLU A 287 49.73 7.84 -1.91
C GLU A 287 50.83 7.63 -2.93
#